data_a9f2dc2f4139127bd36ff19720dcf09a
#
_entry.id   a9f2dc2f4139127bd36ff19720dcf09a
#
_cell.length_a   1.000
_cell.length_b   1.000
_cell.length_c   1.000
_cell.angle_alpha   90.00
_cell.angle_beta   90.00
_cell.angle_gamma   90.00
#
_symmetry.space_group_name_H-M   'P 1'
#
loop_
_entity.id
_entity.type
_entity.pdbx_description
1 polymer ?
#
loop_
_entity_poly.entity_id
_entity_poly.type
_entity_poly.pdbx_seq_one_letter_code
_entity_poly.pdbx_strand_id
1 'polypeptide(L)'
;MKNNYIVNTAKSMAELYTLMQNNTNITPLAGTTGLLKDCHTDRFLLPESILFLKNLPELETIAKRERFIDFGAAATLNTILELGEKNVPRILYQAISLAANPGVRSLATIGGN
;
A
#
# COMPACT_ATOMS: atom_id res chain seq x y z
N MET A 1 -28.00 3.75 -10.79
CA MET A 1 -27.16 4.89 -10.38
C MET A 1 -25.74 4.67 -10.86
N LYS A 2 -25.23 5.63 -11.60
CA LYS A 2 -23.79 5.64 -11.93
C LYS A 2 -23.05 6.19 -10.72
N ASN A 3 -22.23 5.37 -10.08
CA ASN A 3 -21.29 5.86 -9.08
C ASN A 3 -20.17 6.59 -9.82
N ASN A 4 -20.10 7.89 -9.67
CA ASN A 4 -19.01 8.68 -10.22
C ASN A 4 -17.83 8.60 -9.25
N TYR A 5 -16.86 7.73 -9.56
CA TYR A 5 -15.62 7.66 -8.83
C TYR A 5 -14.62 8.67 -9.40
N ILE A 6 -13.95 9.39 -8.53
CA ILE A 6 -12.85 10.29 -8.90
C ILE A 6 -11.55 9.59 -8.53
N VAL A 7 -10.73 9.29 -9.52
CA VAL A 7 -9.43 8.65 -9.31
C VAL A 7 -8.33 9.65 -9.64
N ASN A 8 -7.52 9.95 -8.65
CA ASN A 8 -6.35 10.82 -8.78
C ASN A 8 -5.08 9.98 -8.67
N THR A 9 -4.06 10.38 -9.41
CA THR A 9 -2.70 9.85 -9.30
C THR A 9 -1.75 11.00 -9.07
N ALA A 10 -0.74 10.80 -8.22
CA ALA A 10 0.32 11.78 -7.99
C ALA A 10 1.58 11.32 -8.72
N LYS A 11 2.27 12.25 -9.38
CA LYS A 11 3.55 12.00 -10.07
C LYS A 11 4.76 12.29 -9.18
N SER A 12 4.54 12.95 -8.05
CA SER A 12 5.57 13.31 -7.09
C SER A 12 5.01 13.36 -5.68
N MET A 13 5.87 13.34 -4.68
CA MET A 13 5.45 13.52 -3.28
C MET A 13 4.84 14.90 -3.04
N ALA A 14 5.35 15.93 -3.69
CA ALA A 14 4.78 17.28 -3.60
C ALA A 14 3.35 17.34 -4.12
N GLU A 15 3.08 16.72 -5.27
CA GLU A 15 1.72 16.62 -5.83
C GLU A 15 0.81 15.79 -4.92
N LEU A 16 1.30 14.71 -4.34
CA LEU A 16 0.57 13.89 -3.39
C LEU A 16 0.12 14.71 -2.17
N TYR A 17 1.02 15.47 -1.56
CA TYR A 17 0.69 16.33 -0.43
C TYR A 17 -0.34 17.39 -0.80
N THR A 18 -0.21 18.00 -1.97
CA THR A 18 -1.16 18.99 -2.46
C THR A 18 -2.56 18.38 -2.62
N LEU A 19 -2.67 17.23 -3.24
CA LEU A 19 -3.95 16.52 -3.40
C LEU A 19 -4.60 16.17 -2.06
N MET A 20 -3.80 15.71 -1.10
CA MET A 20 -4.30 15.36 0.22
C MET A 20 -4.74 16.59 1.04
N GLN A 21 -4.03 17.71 0.91
CA GLN A 21 -4.40 18.96 1.58
C GLN A 21 -5.67 19.59 1.00
N ASN A 22 -5.83 19.52 -0.31
CA ASN A 22 -6.96 20.13 -1.01
C ASN A 22 -8.24 19.28 -0.95
N ASN A 23 -8.14 18.03 -0.58
CA ASN A 23 -9.26 17.10 -0.53
C ASN A 23 -9.18 16.21 0.71
N THR A 24 -9.88 16.61 1.76
CA THR A 24 -9.89 15.89 3.05
C THR A 24 -10.57 14.53 2.99
N ASN A 25 -11.42 14.31 1.99
CA ASN A 25 -12.17 13.05 1.81
C ASN A 25 -11.49 12.08 0.84
N ILE A 26 -10.29 12.41 0.36
CA ILE A 26 -9.56 11.53 -0.55
C ILE A 26 -9.01 10.33 0.21
N THR A 27 -9.22 9.13 -0.33
CA THR A 27 -8.76 7.89 0.26
C THR A 27 -7.52 7.38 -0.48
N PRO A 28 -6.36 7.29 0.19
CA PRO A 28 -5.18 6.70 -0.42
C PRO A 28 -5.34 5.19 -0.56
N LEU A 29 -5.08 4.66 -1.75
CA LEU A 29 -5.11 3.24 -2.06
C LEU A 29 -3.81 2.80 -2.73
N ALA A 30 -3.27 1.68 -2.29
CA ALA A 30 -2.10 1.06 -2.89
C ALA A 30 -2.47 -0.31 -3.49
N GLY A 31 -2.24 -1.41 -2.80
CA GLY A 31 -2.50 -2.77 -3.30
C GLY A 31 -3.98 -3.20 -3.33
N THR A 32 -4.84 -2.51 -2.62
CA THR A 32 -6.31 -2.73 -2.56
C THR A 32 -6.78 -4.10 -2.04
N THR A 33 -5.89 -4.95 -1.56
CA THR A 33 -6.21 -6.31 -1.10
C THR A 33 -7.17 -6.32 0.11
N GLY A 34 -7.08 -5.32 0.99
CA GLY A 34 -7.98 -5.18 2.13
C GLY A 34 -9.43 -4.88 1.72
N LEU A 35 -9.63 -4.11 0.67
CA LEU A 35 -10.96 -3.81 0.15
C LEU A 35 -11.66 -5.05 -0.39
N LEU A 36 -10.92 -6.00 -0.94
CA LEU A 36 -11.45 -7.25 -1.46
C LEU A 36 -11.92 -8.18 -0.33
N LYS A 37 -11.29 -8.11 0.84
CA LYS A 37 -11.68 -8.91 2.01
C LYS A 37 -13.07 -8.54 2.55
N ASP A 38 -13.41 -7.27 2.48
CA ASP A 38 -14.65 -6.75 3.05
C ASP A 38 -15.84 -6.86 2.07
N CYS A 39 -15.58 -7.36 0.87
CA CYS A 39 -16.63 -7.59 -0.13
C CYS A 39 -17.43 -8.87 0.18
N HIS A 40 -18.35 -8.76 1.12
CA HIS A 40 -19.30 -9.85 1.44
C HIS A 40 -20.58 -9.79 0.60
N THR A 41 -20.71 -8.83 -0.30
CA THR A 41 -21.89 -8.62 -1.14
C THR A 41 -21.47 -8.49 -2.60
N ASP A 42 -22.41 -8.73 -3.52
CA ASP A 42 -22.20 -8.59 -4.96
C ASP A 42 -21.87 -7.16 -5.43
N ARG A 43 -21.70 -6.24 -4.49
CA ARG A 43 -21.38 -4.84 -4.77
C ARG A 43 -20.03 -4.47 -4.18
N PHE A 44 -19.11 -4.18 -5.06
CA PHE A 44 -17.83 -3.59 -4.69
C PHE A 44 -18.04 -2.09 -4.42
N LEU A 45 -17.92 -1.70 -3.15
CA LEU A 45 -18.02 -0.30 -2.75
C LEU A 45 -16.62 0.31 -2.66
N LEU A 46 -16.29 1.12 -3.65
CA LEU A 46 -15.09 1.93 -3.62
C LEU A 46 -15.38 3.29 -2.95
N PRO A 47 -14.37 3.91 -2.31
CA PRO A 47 -14.47 5.30 -1.90
C PRO A 47 -14.76 6.21 -3.10
N GLU A 48 -15.54 7.28 -2.89
CA GLU A 48 -15.90 8.20 -3.97
C GLU A 48 -14.70 8.93 -4.56
N SER A 49 -13.74 9.28 -3.73
CA SER A 49 -12.50 9.95 -4.13
C SER A 49 -11.30 9.12 -3.72
N ILE A 50 -10.51 8.72 -4.70
CA ILE A 50 -9.38 7.81 -4.56
C ILE A 50 -8.10 8.52 -4.97
N LEU A 51 -7.05 8.36 -4.15
CA LEU A 51 -5.68 8.72 -4.50
C LEU A 51 -4.87 7.42 -4.65
N PHE A 52 -4.55 7.07 -5.88
CA PHE A 52 -3.81 5.86 -6.16
C PHE A 52 -2.31 6.08 -5.97
N LEU A 53 -1.69 5.32 -5.07
CA LEU A 53 -0.31 5.51 -4.61
C LEU A 53 0.73 4.71 -5.42
N LYS A 54 0.42 4.38 -6.65
CA LYS A 54 1.35 3.64 -7.51
C LYS A 54 2.37 4.59 -8.15
N ASN A 55 3.56 4.08 -8.41
CA ASN A 55 4.64 4.79 -9.12
C ASN A 55 5.23 6.00 -8.36
N LEU A 56 5.21 5.95 -7.03
CA LEU A 56 5.95 6.88 -6.18
C LEU A 56 7.13 6.13 -5.55
N PRO A 57 8.36 6.28 -6.08
CA PRO A 57 9.52 5.53 -5.59
C PRO A 57 9.78 5.72 -4.11
N GLU A 58 9.54 6.92 -3.59
CA GLU A 58 9.74 7.25 -2.16
C GLU A 58 8.82 6.41 -1.25
N LEU A 59 7.65 6.01 -1.74
CA LEU A 59 6.72 5.16 -0.99
C LEU A 59 7.02 3.67 -1.13
N GLU A 60 7.82 3.27 -2.10
CA GLU A 60 8.16 1.88 -2.38
C GLU A 60 9.56 1.49 -1.87
N THR A 61 10.37 2.46 -1.53
CA THR A 61 11.77 2.26 -1.12
C THR A 61 11.88 1.68 0.28
N ILE A 62 12.80 0.73 0.44
CA ILE A 62 13.21 0.20 1.73
C ILE A 62 14.65 0.60 1.97
N ALA A 63 14.92 1.31 3.07
CA ALA A 63 16.25 1.80 3.41
C ALA A 63 16.70 1.26 4.76
N LYS A 64 17.79 0.52 4.78
CA LYS A 64 18.42 0.04 6.01
C LYS A 64 19.33 1.11 6.57
N ARG A 65 19.09 1.49 7.81
CA ARG A 65 19.90 2.40 8.61
C ARG A 65 20.68 1.63 9.68
N GLU A 66 21.53 2.33 10.41
CA GLU A 66 22.34 1.71 11.45
C GLU A 66 21.51 1.04 12.55
N ARG A 67 20.41 1.68 12.99
CA ARG A 67 19.58 1.24 14.10
C ARG A 67 18.14 0.90 13.74
N PHE A 68 17.73 1.16 12.50
CA PHE A 68 16.36 0.94 12.06
C PHE A 68 16.30 0.69 10.55
N ILE A 69 15.15 0.24 10.11
CA ILE A 69 14.85 0.07 8.69
C ILE A 69 13.63 0.93 8.37
N ASP A 70 13.76 1.77 7.36
CA ASP A 70 12.64 2.54 6.81
C ASP A 70 11.94 1.71 5.74
N PHE A 71 10.66 1.45 5.94
CA PHE A 71 9.82 0.83 4.92
C PHE A 71 8.91 1.89 4.31
N GLY A 72 8.98 2.07 3.00
CA GLY A 72 8.00 2.87 2.29
C GLY A 72 6.61 2.25 2.44
N ALA A 73 5.58 3.06 2.68
CA ALA A 73 4.24 2.58 2.97
C ALA A 73 3.65 1.70 1.84
N ALA A 74 4.04 1.95 0.59
CA ALA A 74 3.61 1.17 -0.57
C ALA A 74 4.56 0.01 -0.93
N ALA A 75 5.57 -0.27 -0.12
CA ALA A 75 6.40 -1.46 -0.29
C ALA A 75 5.53 -2.71 -0.08
N THR A 76 5.58 -3.64 -1.03
CA THR A 76 4.79 -4.86 -0.95
C THR A 76 5.38 -5.84 0.05
N LEU A 77 4.53 -6.69 0.62
CA LEU A 77 4.99 -7.75 1.53
C LEU A 77 5.98 -8.67 0.84
N ASN A 78 5.76 -8.94 -0.44
CA ASN A 78 6.68 -9.77 -1.22
C ASN A 78 8.07 -9.12 -1.37
N THR A 79 8.14 -7.83 -1.62
CA THR A 79 9.41 -7.09 -1.69
C THR A 79 10.17 -7.17 -0.37
N ILE A 80 9.48 -7.11 0.76
CA ILE A 80 10.11 -7.27 2.08
C ILE A 80 10.68 -8.68 2.25
N LEU A 81 9.95 -9.73 1.84
CA LEU A 81 10.45 -11.11 1.88
C LEU A 81 11.69 -11.33 0.99
N GLU A 82 11.75 -10.66 -0.16
CA GLU A 82 12.89 -10.74 -1.08
C GLU A 82 14.19 -10.21 -0.49
N LEU A 83 14.13 -9.36 0.53
CA LEU A 83 15.32 -8.90 1.24
C LEU A 83 16.02 -10.02 2.00
N GLY A 84 15.31 -11.08 2.32
CA GLY A 84 15.82 -12.25 3.04
C GLY A 84 15.69 -12.13 4.55
N GLU A 85 15.63 -13.28 5.21
CA GLU A 85 15.40 -13.39 6.67
C GLU A 85 16.44 -12.65 7.51
N LYS A 86 17.68 -12.55 7.01
CA LYS A 86 18.78 -11.91 7.74
C LYS A 86 18.78 -10.40 7.67
N ASN A 87 18.03 -9.82 6.74
CA ASN A 87 18.05 -8.38 6.44
C ASN A 87 16.84 -7.62 6.99
N VAL A 88 15.90 -8.31 7.60
CA VAL A 88 14.70 -7.73 8.24
C VAL A 88 14.54 -8.34 9.63
N PRO A 89 13.82 -7.68 10.55
CA PRO A 89 13.52 -8.28 11.85
C PRO A 89 12.87 -9.67 11.67
N ARG A 90 13.39 -10.66 12.39
CA ARG A 90 12.95 -12.04 12.24
C ARG A 90 11.45 -12.22 12.42
N ILE A 91 10.88 -11.55 13.42
CA ILE A 91 9.45 -11.64 13.70
C ILE A 91 8.61 -11.08 12.55
N LEU A 92 9.07 -10.01 11.91
CA LEU A 92 8.40 -9.43 10.75
C LEU A 92 8.47 -10.39 9.55
N TYR A 93 9.64 -10.95 9.28
CA TYR A 93 9.81 -11.93 8.20
C TYR A 93 8.90 -13.13 8.38
N GLN A 94 8.86 -13.69 9.58
CA GLN A 94 7.99 -14.83 9.89
C GLN A 94 6.50 -14.49 9.75
N ALA A 95 6.08 -13.33 10.25
CA ALA A 95 4.71 -12.88 10.15
C ALA A 95 4.27 -12.72 8.68
N ILE A 96 5.11 -12.11 7.85
CA ILE A 96 4.82 -11.93 6.42
C ILE A 96 4.79 -13.28 5.68
N SER A 97 5.73 -14.18 5.99
CA SER A 97 5.78 -15.51 5.34
C SER A 97 4.53 -16.33 5.59
N LEU A 98 3.87 -16.12 6.72
CA LEU A 98 2.63 -16.81 7.10
C LEU A 98 1.37 -16.06 6.67
N ALA A 99 1.50 -14.79 6.27
CA ALA A 99 0.38 -13.96 5.87
C ALA A 99 -0.02 -14.26 4.42
N ALA A 100 -1.31 -14.48 4.19
CA ALA A 100 -1.92 -14.62 2.87
C ALA A 100 -1.23 -15.69 1.96
N ASN A 101 -1.30 -15.50 0.67
CA ASN A 101 -0.62 -16.32 -0.34
C ASN A 101 0.33 -15.44 -1.18
N PRO A 102 1.21 -16.04 -2.01
CA PRO A 102 2.16 -15.27 -2.81
C PRO A 102 1.52 -14.21 -3.71
N GLY A 103 0.37 -14.49 -4.30
CA GLY A 103 -0.35 -13.54 -5.14
C GLY A 103 -0.81 -12.30 -4.38
N VAL A 104 -1.38 -12.48 -3.20
CA VAL A 104 -1.80 -11.38 -2.32
C VAL A 104 -0.59 -10.62 -1.80
N ARG A 105 0.49 -11.30 -1.39
CA ARG A 105 1.73 -10.65 -0.91
C ARG A 105 2.40 -9.77 -1.97
N SER A 106 2.19 -10.05 -3.26
CA SER A 106 2.70 -9.23 -4.36
C SER A 106 1.94 -7.91 -4.52
N LEU A 107 0.75 -7.80 -3.97
CA LEU A 107 -0.11 -6.61 -4.04
C LEU A 107 -0.24 -5.89 -2.70
N ALA A 108 -0.37 -6.64 -1.61
CA ALA A 108 -0.51 -6.08 -0.27
C ALA A 108 0.74 -5.30 0.13
N THR A 109 0.53 -4.15 0.75
CA THR A 109 1.60 -3.24 1.16
C THR A 109 1.71 -3.19 2.69
N ILE A 110 2.90 -2.83 3.19
CA ILE A 110 3.13 -2.70 4.62
C ILE A 110 2.28 -1.58 5.24
N GLY A 111 2.09 -0.49 4.54
CA GLY A 111 1.27 0.63 5.02
C GLY A 111 -0.22 0.38 4.94
N GLY A 112 -0.67 -0.52 4.06
CA GLY A 112 -2.08 -0.85 3.89
C GLY A 112 -2.58 -1.97 4.81
N ASN A 113 -1.68 -2.59 5.52
CA ASN A 113 -2.03 -3.71 6.39
C ASN A 113 -2.54 -3.25 7.75
#